data_31b394fa43565f937c96406064652f31
#
_entry.id   31b394fa43565f937c96406064652f31
#
_cell.length_a   1.000
_cell.length_b   1.000
_cell.length_c   1.000
_cell.angle_alpha   90.00
_cell.angle_beta   90.00
_cell.angle_gamma   90.00
#
_symmetry.space_group_name_H-M   'P 1'
#
loop_
_entity.id
_entity.type
_entity.pdbx_description
1 polymer ?
#
loop_
_entity_poly.entity_id
_entity_poly.type
_entity_poly.pdbx_seq_one_letter_code
_entity_poly.pdbx_strand_id
1 'polypeptide(L)'
;MFAIENPNTGKSEDQFERIDDSQRDDILDRSTAAYDAWRETRIEERAAILSRAADLYEERIDELADHIGREMGKLTRWAKAEVQIVADIYRYYSEHAHELLADEYLPAQNADKTVVRKEPIGPLLGIMPWNFPYYQVARFAAPNLLLGNTIVLKHASICPLSSQACQDILEEAG
;
A
#
# COMPACT_ATOMS: atom_id res chain seq x y z
N MET A 1 -15.50 -12.88 13.86
CA MET A 1 -16.22 -12.67 12.59
C MET A 1 -16.69 -11.23 12.52
N PHE A 2 -16.61 -10.59 11.38
CA PHE A 2 -17.17 -9.27 11.08
C PHE A 2 -17.76 -9.30 9.67
N ALA A 3 -18.68 -8.39 9.36
CA ALA A 3 -19.36 -8.34 8.07
C ALA A 3 -19.34 -6.91 7.53
N ILE A 4 -19.54 -6.78 6.23
CA ILE A 4 -19.84 -5.49 5.60
C ILE A 4 -21.32 -5.18 5.87
N GLU A 5 -21.56 -4.00 6.43
CA GLU A 5 -22.92 -3.45 6.48
C GLU A 5 -23.01 -2.36 5.41
N ASN A 6 -23.61 -2.71 4.27
CA ASN A 6 -23.71 -1.79 3.14
C ASN A 6 -24.61 -0.59 3.50
N PRO A 7 -24.06 0.61 3.60
CA PRO A 7 -24.81 1.80 4.05
C PRO A 7 -25.87 2.25 3.04
N ASN A 8 -25.78 1.82 1.78
CA ASN A 8 -26.76 2.16 0.75
C ASN A 8 -28.02 1.29 0.83
N THR A 9 -27.88 0.06 1.32
CA THR A 9 -28.97 -0.93 1.37
C THR A 9 -29.42 -1.28 2.79
N GLY A 10 -28.58 -0.99 3.79
CA GLY A 10 -28.77 -1.40 5.19
C GLY A 10 -28.67 -2.92 5.40
N LYS A 11 -28.13 -3.66 4.43
CA LYS A 11 -27.99 -5.11 4.51
C LYS A 11 -26.57 -5.49 4.91
N SER A 12 -26.47 -6.55 5.71
CA SER A 12 -25.20 -7.24 5.94
C SER A 12 -24.86 -8.07 4.71
N GLU A 13 -23.65 -7.91 4.22
CA GLU A 13 -23.11 -8.62 3.07
C GLU A 13 -21.95 -9.52 3.53
N ASP A 14 -20.96 -9.74 2.73
CA ASP A 14 -19.83 -10.65 2.94
C ASP A 14 -19.31 -10.69 4.39
N GLN A 15 -19.03 -11.91 4.88
CA GLN A 15 -18.51 -12.14 6.23
C GLN A 15 -17.04 -12.52 6.19
N PHE A 16 -16.29 -12.01 7.16
CA PHE A 16 -14.84 -12.23 7.28
C PHE A 16 -14.48 -12.78 8.66
N GLU A 17 -13.57 -13.69 8.69
CA GLU A 17 -13.02 -14.20 9.95
C GLU A 17 -11.94 -13.25 10.49
N ARG A 18 -11.78 -13.25 11.79
CA ARG A 18 -10.64 -12.60 12.42
C ARG A 18 -9.48 -13.58 12.48
N ILE A 19 -8.30 -13.10 12.18
CA ILE A 19 -7.07 -13.87 12.40
C ILE A 19 -6.90 -14.12 13.90
N ASP A 20 -6.37 -15.28 14.24
CA ASP A 20 -5.95 -15.60 15.60
C ASP A 20 -4.50 -15.13 15.87
N ASP A 21 -4.02 -15.35 17.10
CA ASP A 21 -2.68 -14.94 17.49
C ASP A 21 -1.58 -15.67 16.72
N SER A 22 -1.78 -16.94 16.39
CA SER A 22 -0.82 -17.73 15.60
C SER A 22 -0.71 -17.23 14.17
N GLN A 23 -1.85 -16.91 13.54
CA GLN A 23 -1.88 -16.34 12.19
C GLN A 23 -1.24 -14.94 12.15
N ARG A 24 -1.46 -14.13 13.20
CA ARG A 24 -0.80 -12.83 13.34
C ARG A 24 0.72 -13.00 13.43
N ASP A 25 1.20 -13.90 14.26
CA ASP A 25 2.63 -14.12 14.46
C ASP A 25 3.28 -14.63 13.16
N ASP A 26 2.62 -15.53 12.42
CA ASP A 26 3.07 -15.99 11.10
C ASP A 26 3.17 -14.82 10.08
N ILE A 27 2.22 -13.90 10.09
CA ILE A 27 2.27 -12.70 9.22
C ILE A 27 3.49 -11.84 9.56
N LEU A 28 3.80 -11.64 10.84
CA LEU A 28 4.94 -10.85 11.27
C LEU A 28 6.26 -11.52 10.87
N ASP A 29 6.38 -12.83 11.06
CA ASP A 29 7.56 -13.60 10.69
C ASP A 29 7.78 -13.58 9.17
N ARG A 30 6.73 -13.78 8.37
CA ARG A 30 6.79 -13.66 6.90
C ARG A 30 7.17 -12.25 6.45
N SER A 31 6.63 -11.21 7.08
CA SER A 31 7.00 -9.83 6.75
C SER A 31 8.46 -9.53 7.03
N THR A 32 9.01 -10.10 8.10
CA THR A 32 10.43 -9.97 8.45
C THR A 32 11.31 -10.70 7.45
N ALA A 33 10.98 -11.95 7.11
CA ALA A 33 11.71 -12.70 6.10
C ALA A 33 11.65 -12.04 4.71
N ALA A 34 10.50 -11.50 4.33
CA ALA A 34 10.33 -10.76 3.09
C ALA A 34 11.17 -9.49 3.05
N TYR A 35 11.32 -8.79 4.18
CA TYR A 35 12.15 -7.60 4.28
C TYR A 35 13.61 -7.89 3.92
N ASP A 36 14.18 -8.98 4.41
CA ASP A 36 15.57 -9.36 4.15
C ASP A 36 15.85 -9.55 2.65
N ALA A 37 14.89 -10.07 1.91
CA ALA A 37 14.98 -10.22 0.46
C ALA A 37 14.67 -8.91 -0.28
N TRP A 38 13.60 -8.21 0.12
CA TRP A 38 13.10 -7.02 -0.56
C TRP A 38 14.07 -5.85 -0.51
N ARG A 39 14.74 -5.62 0.61
CA ARG A 39 15.75 -4.55 0.76
C ARG A 39 16.95 -4.69 -0.18
N GLU A 40 17.26 -5.90 -0.62
CA GLU A 40 18.37 -6.19 -1.52
C GLU A 40 18.00 -6.07 -3.01
N THR A 41 16.70 -5.92 -3.33
CA THR A 41 16.25 -5.71 -4.72
C THR A 41 16.69 -4.35 -5.24
N ARG A 42 16.88 -4.23 -6.54
CA ARG A 42 17.27 -2.97 -7.16
C ARG A 42 16.10 -1.97 -7.17
N ILE A 43 16.43 -0.70 -7.16
CA ILE A 43 15.42 0.40 -7.20
C ILE A 43 14.52 0.25 -8.43
N GLU A 44 15.09 -0.11 -9.60
CA GLU A 44 14.36 -0.28 -10.85
C GLU A 44 13.31 -1.41 -10.77
N GLU A 45 13.64 -2.49 -10.07
CA GLU A 45 12.71 -3.61 -9.87
C GLU A 45 11.53 -3.18 -8.99
N ARG A 46 11.81 -2.51 -7.87
CA ARG A 46 10.76 -1.97 -7.01
C ARG A 46 9.89 -0.93 -7.72
N ALA A 47 10.52 -0.04 -8.50
CA ALA A 47 9.82 0.96 -9.30
C ALA A 47 8.90 0.31 -10.36
N ALA A 48 9.37 -0.75 -11.05
CA ALA A 48 8.57 -1.48 -12.04
C ALA A 48 7.33 -2.13 -11.41
N ILE A 49 7.46 -2.70 -10.20
CA ILE A 49 6.33 -3.26 -9.45
C ILE A 49 5.32 -2.17 -9.07
N LEU A 50 5.78 -1.01 -8.61
CA LEU A 50 4.87 0.12 -8.32
C LEU A 50 4.17 0.64 -9.58
N SER A 51 4.87 0.68 -10.73
CA SER A 51 4.26 1.04 -12.01
C SER A 51 3.16 0.04 -12.40
N ARG A 52 3.42 -1.27 -12.26
CA ARG A 52 2.42 -2.30 -12.54
C ARG A 52 1.23 -2.21 -11.58
N ALA A 53 1.46 -1.92 -10.29
CA ALA A 53 0.37 -1.67 -9.35
C ALA A 53 -0.51 -0.49 -9.79
N ALA A 54 0.08 0.60 -10.26
CA ALA A 54 -0.67 1.74 -10.81
C ALA A 54 -1.57 1.31 -11.98
N ASP A 55 -1.04 0.53 -12.94
CA ASP A 55 -1.81 0.01 -14.07
C ASP A 55 -3.00 -0.85 -13.59
N LEU A 56 -2.77 -1.74 -12.61
CA LEU A 56 -3.82 -2.60 -12.05
C LEU A 56 -4.93 -1.80 -11.34
N TYR A 57 -4.60 -0.72 -10.64
CA TYR A 57 -5.59 0.19 -10.07
C TYR A 57 -6.44 0.85 -11.16
N GLU A 58 -5.85 1.30 -12.25
CA GLU A 58 -6.57 1.87 -13.39
C GLU A 58 -7.44 0.84 -14.11
N GLU A 59 -6.90 -0.36 -14.38
CA GLU A 59 -7.63 -1.47 -15.01
C GLU A 59 -8.88 -1.90 -14.24
N ARG A 60 -8.83 -1.84 -12.89
CA ARG A 60 -9.89 -2.29 -11.98
C ARG A 60 -10.69 -1.17 -11.34
N ILE A 61 -10.66 0.04 -11.88
CA ILE A 61 -11.26 1.24 -11.27
C ILE A 61 -12.75 1.07 -10.93
N ASP A 62 -13.52 0.35 -11.75
CA ASP A 62 -14.94 0.13 -11.54
C ASP A 62 -15.20 -0.84 -10.37
N GLU A 63 -14.48 -1.94 -10.29
CA GLU A 63 -14.52 -2.92 -9.21
C GLU A 63 -14.13 -2.28 -7.87
N LEU A 64 -13.00 -1.59 -7.84
CA LEU A 64 -12.48 -0.95 -6.64
C LEU A 64 -13.39 0.18 -6.13
N ALA A 65 -14.02 0.92 -7.03
CA ALA A 65 -15.01 1.93 -6.68
C ALA A 65 -16.31 1.31 -6.11
N ASP A 66 -16.71 0.12 -6.58
CA ASP A 66 -17.83 -0.64 -6.02
C ASP A 66 -17.53 -1.08 -4.58
N HIS A 67 -16.33 -1.59 -4.31
CA HIS A 67 -15.90 -1.93 -2.95
C HIS A 67 -16.07 -0.74 -1.99
N ILE A 68 -15.56 0.43 -2.36
CA ILE A 68 -15.70 1.66 -1.56
C ILE A 68 -17.19 2.01 -1.34
N GLY A 69 -18.01 1.88 -2.39
CA GLY A 69 -19.45 2.15 -2.32
C GLY A 69 -20.17 1.22 -1.34
N ARG A 70 -19.86 -0.07 -1.38
CA ARG A 70 -20.45 -1.09 -0.52
C ARG A 70 -19.99 -1.00 0.94
N GLU A 71 -18.75 -0.65 1.17
CA GLU A 71 -18.15 -0.61 2.51
C GLU A 71 -18.46 0.67 3.28
N MET A 72 -18.47 1.83 2.60
CA MET A 72 -18.59 3.11 3.30
C MET A 72 -19.54 4.13 2.63
N GLY A 73 -20.25 3.73 1.57
CA GLY A 73 -21.30 4.56 0.94
C GLY A 73 -20.80 5.76 0.15
N LYS A 74 -19.53 5.77 -0.27
CA LYS A 74 -19.00 6.85 -1.10
C LYS A 74 -19.67 6.86 -2.48
N LEU A 75 -20.01 8.03 -2.97
CA LEU A 75 -20.55 8.18 -4.34
C LEU A 75 -19.57 7.64 -5.36
N THR A 76 -20.05 6.86 -6.33
CA THR A 76 -19.22 6.18 -7.35
C THR A 76 -18.24 7.11 -8.04
N ARG A 77 -18.64 8.34 -8.39
CA ARG A 77 -17.75 9.33 -9.02
C ARG A 77 -16.56 9.69 -8.13
N TRP A 78 -16.77 9.80 -6.81
CA TRP A 78 -15.71 10.13 -5.85
C TRP A 78 -14.85 8.90 -5.52
N ALA A 79 -15.45 7.71 -5.53
CA ALA A 79 -14.74 6.45 -5.37
C ALA A 79 -13.77 6.22 -6.55
N LYS A 80 -14.23 6.41 -7.79
CA LYS A 80 -13.36 6.34 -8.98
C LYS A 80 -12.24 7.40 -8.94
N ALA A 81 -12.56 8.62 -8.54
CA ALA A 81 -11.55 9.67 -8.39
C ALA A 81 -10.49 9.30 -7.32
N GLU A 82 -10.88 8.63 -6.23
CA GLU A 82 -9.94 8.11 -5.25
C GLU A 82 -9.02 7.05 -5.84
N VAL A 83 -9.57 6.07 -6.57
CA VAL A 83 -8.77 5.00 -7.21
C VAL A 83 -7.79 5.59 -8.22
N GLN A 84 -8.20 6.61 -9.01
CA GLN A 84 -7.29 7.29 -9.92
C GLN A 84 -6.12 7.97 -9.19
N ILE A 85 -6.40 8.69 -8.10
CA ILE A 85 -5.34 9.31 -7.27
C ILE A 85 -4.38 8.24 -6.72
N VAL A 86 -4.88 7.05 -6.40
CA VAL A 86 -4.03 5.93 -5.94
C VAL A 86 -3.07 5.48 -7.04
N ALA A 87 -3.57 5.29 -8.26
CA ALA A 87 -2.73 4.98 -9.42
C ALA A 87 -1.68 6.07 -9.67
N ASP A 88 -2.10 7.34 -9.61
CA ASP A 88 -1.19 8.48 -9.78
C ASP A 88 -0.07 8.50 -8.71
N ILE A 89 -0.37 8.14 -7.45
CA ILE A 89 0.62 8.05 -6.39
C ILE A 89 1.64 6.95 -6.70
N TYR A 90 1.21 5.74 -7.01
CA TYR A 90 2.12 4.64 -7.33
C TYR A 90 2.98 4.98 -8.55
N ARG A 91 2.40 5.58 -9.59
CA ARG A 91 3.10 6.02 -10.80
C ARG A 91 4.13 7.09 -10.48
N TYR A 92 3.77 8.09 -9.69
CA TYR A 92 4.71 9.14 -9.27
C TYR A 92 5.95 8.57 -8.58
N TYR A 93 5.77 7.68 -7.60
CA TYR A 93 6.89 7.07 -6.89
C TYR A 93 7.73 6.16 -7.80
N SER A 94 7.11 5.48 -8.74
CA SER A 94 7.81 4.68 -9.76
C SER A 94 8.69 5.55 -10.67
N GLU A 95 8.12 6.60 -11.24
CA GLU A 95 8.79 7.47 -12.22
C GLU A 95 9.92 8.30 -11.58
N HIS A 96 9.77 8.70 -10.33
CA HIS A 96 10.74 9.54 -9.61
C HIS A 96 11.66 8.75 -8.66
N ALA A 97 11.69 7.42 -8.79
CA ALA A 97 12.37 6.53 -7.84
C ALA A 97 13.83 6.93 -7.58
N HIS A 98 14.60 7.16 -8.64
CA HIS A 98 16.02 7.55 -8.54
C HIS A 98 16.21 8.92 -7.92
N GLU A 99 15.38 9.90 -8.26
CA GLU A 99 15.44 11.25 -7.69
C GLU A 99 15.11 11.23 -6.20
N LEU A 100 14.01 10.55 -5.83
CA LEU A 100 13.54 10.49 -4.44
C LEU A 100 14.50 9.75 -3.51
N LEU A 101 15.25 8.78 -4.02
CA LEU A 101 16.19 7.96 -3.25
C LEU A 101 17.66 8.36 -3.46
N ALA A 102 17.93 9.41 -4.22
CA ALA A 102 19.30 9.91 -4.41
C ALA A 102 19.96 10.32 -3.10
N ASP A 103 21.27 10.07 -3.00
CA ASP A 103 22.10 10.60 -1.92
C ASP A 103 22.12 12.14 -1.96
N GLU A 104 21.85 12.77 -0.83
CA GLU A 104 22.03 14.23 -0.67
C GLU A 104 23.45 14.51 -0.15
N TYR A 105 24.24 15.24 -0.96
CA TYR A 105 25.61 15.59 -0.61
C TYR A 105 25.64 16.85 0.22
N LEU A 106 26.26 16.77 1.39
CA LEU A 106 26.41 17.90 2.32
C LEU A 106 27.85 18.45 2.28
N PRO A 107 28.04 19.78 2.43
CA PRO A 107 29.34 20.35 2.64
C PRO A 107 29.99 19.75 3.90
N ALA A 108 31.24 19.32 3.78
CA ALA A 108 32.00 18.74 4.89
C ALA A 108 33.30 19.41 5.09
N GLN A 109 33.72 19.53 6.36
CA GLN A 109 35.10 19.92 6.72
C GLN A 109 35.80 18.65 7.26
N ASN A 110 36.98 18.36 6.76
CA ASN A 110 37.80 17.21 7.15
C ASN A 110 37.22 15.83 6.79
N ALA A 111 36.42 15.75 5.75
CA ALA A 111 35.93 14.50 5.16
C ALA A 111 35.90 14.61 3.63
N ASP A 112 36.21 13.51 2.94
CA ASP A 112 36.20 13.47 1.47
C ASP A 112 34.76 13.49 0.93
N LYS A 113 33.80 12.92 1.70
CA LYS A 113 32.39 12.81 1.31
C LYS A 113 31.51 12.78 2.56
N THR A 114 30.46 13.60 2.56
CA THR A 114 29.36 13.51 3.54
C THR A 114 28.04 13.45 2.81
N VAL A 115 27.22 12.46 3.14
CA VAL A 115 25.93 12.22 2.48
C VAL A 115 24.85 11.94 3.51
N VAL A 116 23.61 12.35 3.17
CA VAL A 116 22.40 11.83 3.76
C VAL A 116 21.83 10.78 2.81
N ARG A 117 21.69 9.55 3.29
CA ARG A 117 21.13 8.44 2.52
C ARG A 117 19.85 7.97 3.18
N LYS A 118 18.83 7.72 2.35
CA LYS A 118 17.58 7.11 2.78
C LYS A 118 17.73 5.60 2.71
N GLU A 119 17.45 4.90 3.81
CA GLU A 119 17.56 3.44 3.87
C GLU A 119 16.30 2.84 4.51
N PRO A 120 15.91 1.61 4.15
CA PRO A 120 14.78 0.94 4.78
C PRO A 120 15.10 0.55 6.22
N ILE A 121 14.07 0.56 7.08
CA ILE A 121 14.22 0.27 8.52
C ILE A 121 13.55 -1.04 8.95
N GLY A 122 12.85 -1.73 8.05
CA GLY A 122 12.22 -3.02 8.34
C GLY A 122 10.74 -3.10 7.99
N PRO A 123 10.05 -4.10 8.54
CA PRO A 123 8.60 -4.21 8.46
C PRO A 123 7.90 -3.04 9.15
N LEU A 124 6.92 -2.45 8.49
CA LEU A 124 6.16 -1.31 8.99
C LEU A 124 4.69 -1.69 9.18
N LEU A 125 4.13 -1.38 10.34
CA LEU A 125 2.70 -1.53 10.60
C LEU A 125 1.94 -0.28 10.14
N GLY A 126 1.07 -0.45 9.14
CA GLY A 126 0.12 0.57 8.69
C GLY A 126 -1.25 0.35 9.31
N ILE A 127 -1.75 1.31 10.09
CA ILE A 127 -3.12 1.30 10.63
C ILE A 127 -3.92 2.36 9.88
N MET A 128 -4.87 1.92 9.04
CA MET A 128 -5.56 2.78 8.08
C MET A 128 -7.01 3.06 8.47
N PRO A 129 -7.48 4.29 8.23
CA PRO A 129 -8.87 4.68 8.45
C PRO A 129 -9.77 4.22 7.28
N TRP A 130 -11.08 4.40 7.45
CA TRP A 130 -12.11 3.98 6.51
C TRP A 130 -12.49 5.01 5.45
N ASN A 131 -12.18 6.29 5.66
CA ASN A 131 -12.75 7.39 4.86
C ASN A 131 -12.13 7.54 3.46
N PHE A 132 -10.91 7.01 3.26
CA PHE A 132 -10.21 6.91 1.97
C PHE A 132 -9.45 5.58 1.94
N PRO A 133 -10.14 4.43 1.72
CA PRO A 133 -9.58 3.11 1.98
C PRO A 133 -8.36 2.77 1.12
N TYR A 134 -8.33 3.14 -0.15
CA TYR A 134 -7.15 2.91 -0.99
C TYR A 134 -6.11 4.03 -0.90
N TYR A 135 -6.55 5.29 -0.86
CA TYR A 135 -5.65 6.44 -0.86
C TYR A 135 -4.73 6.49 0.36
N GLN A 136 -5.27 6.20 1.55
CA GLN A 136 -4.45 6.19 2.77
C GLN A 136 -3.41 5.08 2.75
N VAL A 137 -3.74 3.93 2.16
CA VAL A 137 -2.79 2.84 1.95
C VAL A 137 -1.70 3.25 0.96
N ALA A 138 -2.07 3.78 -0.20
CA ALA A 138 -1.10 4.17 -1.23
C ALA A 138 -0.09 5.20 -0.75
N ARG A 139 -0.53 6.23 -0.02
CA ARG A 139 0.35 7.25 0.57
C ARG A 139 1.39 6.70 1.53
N PHE A 140 1.05 5.63 2.22
CA PHE A 140 1.95 4.93 3.13
C PHE A 140 2.78 3.88 2.39
N ALA A 141 2.14 3.06 1.54
CA ALA A 141 2.77 1.92 0.89
C ALA A 141 3.79 2.34 -0.18
N ALA A 142 3.41 3.22 -1.11
CA ALA A 142 4.25 3.54 -2.26
C ALA A 142 5.67 4.02 -1.88
N PRO A 143 5.86 5.05 -1.01
CA PRO A 143 7.20 5.47 -0.62
C PRO A 143 7.96 4.42 0.16
N ASN A 144 7.29 3.65 1.02
CA ASN A 144 7.94 2.68 1.89
C ASN A 144 8.36 1.42 1.14
N LEU A 145 7.53 0.91 0.24
CA LEU A 145 7.89 -0.21 -0.64
C LEU A 145 9.03 0.19 -1.59
N LEU A 146 8.98 1.40 -2.18
CA LEU A 146 10.05 1.91 -3.02
C LEU A 146 11.38 1.98 -2.27
N LEU A 147 11.37 2.45 -1.02
CA LEU A 147 12.57 2.53 -0.18
C LEU A 147 13.16 1.16 0.15
N GLY A 148 12.33 0.09 0.18
CA GLY A 148 12.74 -1.28 0.50
C GLY A 148 12.22 -1.78 1.85
N ASN A 149 11.27 -1.09 2.48
CA ASN A 149 10.53 -1.60 3.63
C ASN A 149 9.48 -2.63 3.19
N THR A 150 9.10 -3.54 4.08
CA THR A 150 7.89 -4.35 3.94
C THR A 150 6.75 -3.77 4.81
N ILE A 151 5.51 -4.17 4.51
CA ILE A 151 4.33 -3.60 5.15
C ILE A 151 3.42 -4.68 5.68
N VAL A 152 3.01 -4.53 6.93
CA VAL A 152 1.86 -5.22 7.50
C VAL A 152 0.71 -4.23 7.61
N LEU A 153 -0.39 -4.49 6.91
CA LEU A 153 -1.53 -3.60 6.86
C LEU A 153 -2.62 -4.05 7.84
N LYS A 154 -2.98 -3.18 8.79
CA LYS A 154 -4.21 -3.30 9.57
C LYS A 154 -5.22 -2.26 9.07
N HIS A 155 -6.09 -2.64 8.17
CA HIS A 155 -7.12 -1.76 7.65
C HIS A 155 -8.29 -1.58 8.64
N ALA A 156 -9.17 -0.57 8.38
CA ALA A 156 -10.41 -0.41 9.13
C ALA A 156 -11.30 -1.65 8.95
N SER A 157 -11.95 -2.08 10.03
CA SER A 157 -12.77 -3.31 10.04
C SER A 157 -14.01 -3.24 9.13
N ILE A 158 -14.42 -2.05 8.71
CA ILE A 158 -15.52 -1.86 7.76
C ILE A 158 -15.07 -1.90 6.29
N CYS A 159 -13.76 -1.98 6.01
CA CYS A 159 -13.18 -1.96 4.68
C CYS A 159 -12.41 -3.26 4.35
N PRO A 160 -12.99 -4.46 4.52
CA PRO A 160 -12.29 -5.71 4.27
C PRO A 160 -12.06 -6.00 2.79
N LEU A 161 -12.99 -5.64 1.89
CA LEU A 161 -12.81 -5.81 0.43
C LEU A 161 -11.69 -4.91 -0.08
N SER A 162 -11.70 -3.64 0.34
CA SER A 162 -10.62 -2.71 -0.03
C SER A 162 -9.28 -3.18 0.52
N SER A 163 -9.24 -3.74 1.72
CA SER A 163 -8.02 -4.31 2.31
C SER A 163 -7.48 -5.47 1.49
N GLN A 164 -8.35 -6.43 1.15
CA GLN A 164 -7.97 -7.60 0.33
C GLN A 164 -7.51 -7.16 -1.06
N ALA A 165 -8.23 -6.25 -1.71
CA ALA A 165 -7.87 -5.75 -3.03
C ALA A 165 -6.51 -5.03 -3.05
N CYS A 166 -6.13 -4.33 -1.98
CA CYS A 166 -4.78 -3.76 -1.85
C CYS A 166 -3.70 -4.84 -1.87
N GLN A 167 -3.92 -5.94 -1.15
CA GLN A 167 -3.00 -7.08 -1.14
C GLN A 167 -2.93 -7.75 -2.52
N ASP A 168 -4.08 -8.10 -3.09
CA ASP A 168 -4.19 -8.81 -4.37
C ASP A 168 -3.50 -8.04 -5.50
N ILE A 169 -3.68 -6.72 -5.54
CA ILE A 169 -3.02 -5.85 -6.54
C ILE A 169 -1.51 -5.85 -6.37
N LEU A 170 -1.00 -5.71 -5.15
CA LEU A 170 0.44 -5.68 -4.91
C LEU A 170 1.08 -7.04 -5.17
N GLU A 171 0.43 -8.15 -4.79
CA GLU A 171 0.89 -9.51 -5.10
C GLU A 171 0.88 -9.81 -6.61
N GLU A 172 -0.12 -9.32 -7.35
CA GLU A 172 -0.17 -9.48 -8.82
C GLU A 172 0.87 -8.59 -9.52
N ALA A 173 1.21 -7.46 -8.94
CA ALA A 173 2.21 -6.57 -9.51
C ALA A 173 3.65 -7.13 -9.40
N GLY A 174 3.90 -8.01 -8.43
CA GLY A 174 5.19 -8.70 -8.18
C GLY A 174 5.50 -8.76 -6.71
#